data_c7f843809ea66787d216e9b50cc55a67
#
_entry.id   c7f843809ea66787d216e9b50cc55a67
#
_cell.length_a   1.000
_cell.length_b   1.000
_cell.length_c   1.000
_cell.angle_alpha   90.00
_cell.angle_beta   90.00
_cell.angle_gamma   90.00
#
_symmetry.space_group_name_H-M   'P 1'
#
loop_
_entity.id
_entity.type
_entity.pdbx_description
1 polymer ?
#
loop_
_entity_poly.entity_id
_entity_poly.type
_entity_poly.pdbx_seq_one_letter_code
_entity_poly.pdbx_strand_id
1 'polypeptide(L)'
;MRWVLNFMLMRIRIIAFLALAMLAGGELAARATGDPSLAPTEAQLRGETTEIDSRDAQDVPSTRGDEFLGATGVLPVEQKLIENGVTSLDRAQDVPSTRGDEFSWLKTATLGDTLQVSQAGNVEGVYVAEVKIRFVNSRGEAVDRKGNPIEGRISEDFIRGELKLKAGDNYSPEVVRLDLQQLHQLGLFDKVTVSTEEVGTDVSVIYNVQERSARSFGASPTINDDTGVAVPLSYTDRTFGRNPQRLSVEVQPSLRDFQYDVQFVSPYVAAEDSLGYSVRAFRDRRTSEIFNEDIDLPNGNRVREIRMGGNLRFTRPLGDWRSTLGLNYTNISTRDRNLNIARRDELGNPLTFSGSGVDDLYTVSFGAVRDRRNNPFNPTSGSILSLSTEQSIPLGRGNIVSNRLLANYIQYVPITLLGISESEALPEMLAFNLQGGTVIGDLPPTEAFRLGGRNSVRGYDSGDIGSGRSYFLASGEYRFPVGRDVGGVIFVDFASDLGTGDSVLGKPASVRDKPGTGVGVGLGVRVRSPVGLLRLDVGIGDSGEIKFVLGTKQRF
;
A
#
# COMPACT_ATOMS: atom_id res chain seq x y z
N MET A 1 27.56 23.10 -3.97
CA MET A 1 27.54 21.75 -4.59
C MET A 1 28.28 20.68 -3.77
N ARG A 2 29.53 20.83 -3.34
CA ARG A 2 30.23 19.85 -2.49
C ARG A 2 29.60 19.63 -1.10
N TRP A 3 29.02 20.67 -0.50
CA TRP A 3 28.38 20.59 0.82
C TRP A 3 27.04 19.82 0.78
N VAL A 4 26.24 20.01 -0.26
CA VAL A 4 24.99 19.30 -0.50
C VAL A 4 25.24 17.81 -0.77
N LEU A 5 26.28 17.50 -1.54
CA LEU A 5 26.68 16.12 -1.83
C LEU A 5 27.17 15.38 -0.56
N ASN A 6 27.95 16.06 0.29
CA ASN A 6 28.40 15.47 1.55
C ASN A 6 27.26 15.28 2.56
N PHE A 7 26.28 16.17 2.59
CA PHE A 7 25.12 16.06 3.45
C PHE A 7 24.16 14.96 2.96
N MET A 8 24.02 14.82 1.65
CA MET A 8 23.26 13.74 1.03
C MET A 8 23.91 12.36 1.24
N LEU A 9 25.25 12.28 1.09
CA LEU A 9 26.02 11.07 1.36
C LEU A 9 26.01 10.69 2.84
N MET A 10 26.01 11.67 3.75
CA MET A 10 25.89 11.42 5.19
C MET A 10 24.52 10.87 5.57
N ARG A 11 23.42 11.38 4.95
CA ARG A 11 22.06 10.87 5.15
C ARG A 11 21.89 9.46 4.56
N ILE A 12 22.42 9.19 3.39
CA ILE A 12 22.42 7.85 2.78
C ILE A 12 23.22 6.87 3.67
N ARG A 13 24.35 7.31 4.24
CA ARG A 13 25.14 6.50 5.18
C ARG A 13 24.41 6.21 6.47
N ILE A 14 23.63 7.15 7.03
CA ILE A 14 22.82 6.94 8.23
C ILE A 14 21.67 5.95 7.93
N ILE A 15 20.99 6.09 6.80
CA ILE A 15 19.93 5.17 6.39
C ILE A 15 20.49 3.78 6.09
N ALA A 16 21.64 3.71 5.39
CA ALA A 16 22.33 2.45 5.12
C ALA A 16 22.86 1.81 6.43
N PHE A 17 23.36 2.61 7.37
CA PHE A 17 23.81 2.14 8.69
C PHE A 17 22.63 1.65 9.54
N LEU A 18 21.49 2.33 9.55
CA LEU A 18 20.28 1.87 10.22
C LEU A 18 19.73 0.58 9.59
N ALA A 19 19.72 0.49 8.27
CA ALA A 19 19.34 -0.74 7.56
C ALA A 19 20.33 -1.88 7.83
N LEU A 20 21.63 -1.60 7.85
CA LEU A 20 22.67 -2.56 8.17
C LEU A 20 22.66 -2.97 9.66
N ALA A 21 22.39 -2.02 10.57
CA ALA A 21 22.23 -2.30 11.99
C ALA A 21 21.00 -3.14 12.30
N MET A 22 19.90 -2.96 11.53
CA MET A 22 18.70 -3.81 11.62
C MET A 22 18.94 -5.21 11.04
N LEU A 23 19.73 -5.33 9.98
CA LEU A 23 20.19 -6.63 9.46
C LEU A 23 21.11 -7.35 10.47
N ALA A 24 22.05 -6.63 11.09
CA ALA A 24 22.92 -7.15 12.13
C ALA A 24 22.18 -7.44 13.44
N GLY A 25 21.13 -6.67 13.77
CA GLY A 25 20.25 -6.91 14.92
C GLY A 25 19.46 -8.20 14.79
N GLY A 26 19.10 -8.61 13.58
CA GLY A 26 18.52 -9.93 13.29
C GLY A 26 19.49 -11.08 13.59
N GLU A 27 20.77 -10.92 13.26
CA GLU A 27 21.83 -11.89 13.60
C GLU A 27 22.13 -11.92 15.12
N LEU A 28 22.10 -10.77 15.80
CA LEU A 28 22.30 -10.69 17.25
C LEU A 28 21.12 -11.28 18.03
N ALA A 29 19.89 -11.09 17.56
CA ALA A 29 18.71 -11.74 18.14
C ALA A 29 18.74 -13.26 17.95
N ALA A 30 19.20 -13.73 16.78
CA ALA A 30 19.40 -15.16 16.51
C ALA A 30 20.50 -15.77 17.40
N ARG A 31 21.56 -15.03 17.69
CA ARG A 31 22.62 -15.46 18.64
C ARG A 31 22.16 -15.45 20.10
N ALA A 32 21.27 -14.53 20.47
CA ALA A 32 20.73 -14.45 21.83
C ALA A 32 19.71 -15.57 22.14
N THR A 33 19.09 -16.16 21.10
CA THR A 33 18.14 -17.30 21.25
C THR A 33 18.81 -18.68 21.19
N GLY A 34 20.13 -18.76 21.02
CA GLY A 34 20.88 -20.02 21.09
C GLY A 34 20.60 -21.01 19.97
N ASP A 35 20.14 -20.54 18.81
CA ASP A 35 19.89 -21.36 17.62
C ASP A 35 21.19 -21.64 16.85
N PRO A 36 21.73 -22.86 16.85
CA PRO A 36 22.99 -23.20 16.21
C PRO A 36 22.93 -23.35 14.68
N SER A 37 21.79 -23.08 14.05
CA SER A 37 21.56 -23.34 12.61
C SER A 37 22.15 -22.31 11.64
N LEU A 38 22.87 -21.29 12.14
CA LEU A 38 23.42 -20.20 11.32
C LEU A 38 24.94 -20.15 11.23
N ALA A 39 25.64 -21.18 11.70
CA ALA A 39 27.09 -21.31 11.46
C ALA A 39 27.37 -22.44 10.47
N PRO A 40 28.22 -22.25 9.45
CA PRO A 40 28.66 -23.33 8.61
C PRO A 40 29.63 -24.21 9.41
N THR A 41 29.20 -25.39 9.83
CA THR A 41 30.08 -26.40 10.43
C THR A 41 30.33 -27.53 9.45
N GLU A 42 31.57 -27.67 9.09
CA GLU A 42 32.17 -28.92 8.62
C GLU A 42 31.95 -30.01 9.69
N ALA A 43 30.94 -30.82 9.58
CA ALA A 43 30.86 -32.16 10.16
C ALA A 43 29.51 -32.83 9.80
N GLN A 44 29.38 -33.28 8.58
CA GLN A 44 28.42 -34.31 8.24
C GLN A 44 29.11 -35.42 7.45
N LEU A 45 29.91 -36.15 8.15
CA LEU A 45 30.32 -37.50 7.81
C LEU A 45 30.24 -38.31 9.08
N ARG A 46 29.10 -38.98 9.28
CA ARG A 46 28.94 -40.33 9.83
C ARG A 46 27.50 -40.54 10.29
N GLY A 47 26.88 -41.56 9.67
CA GLY A 47 25.57 -42.03 10.07
C GLY A 47 25.62 -42.84 11.38
N GLU A 48 24.46 -42.92 11.99
CA GLU A 48 24.01 -44.13 12.65
C GLU A 48 22.53 -43.97 13.01
N THR A 49 21.79 -45.02 12.69
CA THR A 49 20.40 -45.33 12.96
C THR A 49 20.18 -45.64 14.44
N THR A 50 19.07 -45.21 15.01
CA THR A 50 18.35 -46.00 16.02
C THR A 50 16.86 -45.67 16.02
N GLU A 51 16.07 -46.70 15.84
CA GLU A 51 14.66 -46.90 16.06
C GLU A 51 14.28 -46.76 17.55
N ILE A 52 13.02 -46.35 17.86
CA ILE A 52 12.12 -46.80 18.94
C ILE A 52 10.84 -45.95 18.86
N ASP A 53 9.80 -46.55 18.46
CA ASP A 53 8.63 -47.22 19.00
C ASP A 53 7.52 -46.30 19.53
N SER A 54 6.37 -46.60 18.98
CA SER A 54 5.03 -46.06 19.17
C SER A 54 4.46 -46.21 20.59
N ARG A 55 3.58 -45.30 20.97
CA ARG A 55 2.19 -45.52 21.45
C ARG A 55 1.69 -44.34 22.25
N ASP A 56 0.62 -43.86 21.91
CA ASP A 56 -0.71 -43.78 22.48
C ASP A 56 -1.42 -42.45 22.15
N ALA A 57 -2.49 -42.68 21.46
CA ALA A 57 -3.54 -41.73 21.15
C ALA A 57 -4.37 -41.38 22.40
N GLN A 58 -4.96 -40.20 22.44
CA GLN A 58 -6.37 -40.08 22.80
C GLN A 58 -6.95 -38.74 22.32
N ASP A 59 -8.10 -38.86 21.67
CA ASP A 59 -9.01 -37.88 21.14
C ASP A 59 -9.49 -36.85 22.17
N VAL A 60 -9.57 -35.58 21.75
CA VAL A 60 -10.59 -34.66 22.26
C VAL A 60 -11.06 -33.78 21.09
N PRO A 61 -12.38 -33.59 20.90
CA PRO A 61 -12.94 -32.96 19.70
C PRO A 61 -12.78 -31.46 19.69
N SER A 62 -12.51 -30.95 18.49
CA SER A 62 -12.48 -29.52 18.19
C SER A 62 -13.86 -28.90 18.25
N THR A 63 -14.06 -27.96 19.15
CA THR A 63 -15.16 -27.01 19.06
C THR A 63 -14.72 -25.82 18.21
N ARG A 64 -15.46 -25.61 17.15
CA ARG A 64 -15.47 -24.36 16.38
C ARG A 64 -15.72 -23.17 17.32
N GLY A 65 -14.84 -22.20 17.27
CA GLY A 65 -14.98 -20.92 17.97
C GLY A 65 -14.36 -19.82 17.14
N ASP A 66 -15.19 -19.18 16.41
CA ASP A 66 -15.27 -17.77 16.02
C ASP A 66 -13.99 -16.99 15.71
N GLU A 67 -13.78 -16.84 14.40
CA GLU A 67 -13.02 -15.76 13.79
C GLU A 67 -13.63 -14.40 14.14
N PHE A 68 -12.94 -13.62 14.96
CA PHE A 68 -13.10 -12.18 14.97
C PHE A 68 -11.75 -11.46 15.17
N LEU A 69 -11.40 -10.62 14.17
CA LEU A 69 -10.41 -9.56 14.21
C LEU A 69 -8.92 -9.93 14.08
N GLY A 70 -8.35 -9.66 12.90
CA GLY A 70 -6.91 -9.62 12.74
C GLY A 70 -6.38 -9.64 11.30
N ALA A 71 -7.02 -8.94 10.37
CA ALA A 71 -6.49 -8.85 9.01
C ALA A 71 -5.69 -7.57 8.81
N THR A 72 -4.45 -7.54 9.27
CA THR A 72 -3.41 -6.70 8.66
C THR A 72 -2.84 -7.47 7.47
N GLY A 73 -3.58 -7.47 6.37
CA GLY A 73 -3.11 -8.03 5.10
C GLY A 73 -2.00 -7.16 4.55
N VAL A 74 -0.76 -7.59 4.70
CA VAL A 74 0.33 -7.11 3.86
C VAL A 74 0.03 -7.61 2.45
N LEU A 75 -0.36 -6.69 1.55
CA LEU A 75 -0.63 -7.00 0.15
C LEU A 75 0.62 -7.62 -0.52
N PRO A 76 0.44 -8.52 -1.48
CA PRO A 76 1.54 -9.02 -2.29
C PRO A 76 2.36 -7.90 -2.90
N VAL A 77 3.63 -8.14 -3.16
CA VAL A 77 4.55 -7.20 -3.81
C VAL A 77 3.94 -6.63 -5.10
N GLU A 78 3.10 -7.38 -5.77
CA GLU A 78 2.42 -7.05 -7.01
C GLU A 78 1.38 -5.96 -6.88
N GLN A 79 0.49 -6.06 -5.89
CA GLN A 79 -0.47 -4.98 -5.62
C GLN A 79 0.22 -3.74 -5.06
N LYS A 80 1.32 -3.91 -4.31
CA LYS A 80 2.15 -2.79 -3.87
C LYS A 80 2.87 -2.07 -5.02
N LEU A 81 3.19 -2.73 -6.14
CA LEU A 81 3.74 -2.06 -7.33
C LEU A 81 2.70 -1.14 -7.98
N ILE A 82 1.46 -1.59 -8.10
CA ILE A 82 0.36 -0.78 -8.62
C ILE A 82 0.00 0.34 -7.65
N GLU A 83 -0.16 0.03 -6.37
CA GLU A 83 -0.45 1.03 -5.32
C GLU A 83 0.72 2.01 -5.10
N ASN A 84 1.97 1.55 -5.15
CA ASN A 84 3.14 2.40 -4.97
C ASN A 84 3.47 3.25 -6.22
N GLY A 85 3.06 2.85 -7.41
CA GLY A 85 3.14 3.68 -8.62
C GLY A 85 2.16 4.86 -8.59
N VAL A 86 1.02 4.70 -7.92
CA VAL A 86 -0.01 5.75 -7.75
C VAL A 86 0.23 6.60 -6.51
N THR A 87 0.96 6.12 -5.52
CA THR A 87 0.93 6.60 -4.14
C THR A 87 2.15 7.32 -3.64
N SER A 88 2.90 8.02 -4.45
CA SER A 88 3.79 9.03 -3.86
C SER A 88 3.01 10.21 -3.24
N LEU A 89 1.73 10.36 -3.56
CA LEU A 89 0.83 11.39 -3.01
C LEU A 89 -0.30 10.85 -2.11
N ASP A 90 -0.68 9.56 -2.23
CA ASP A 90 -1.87 9.02 -1.55
C ASP A 90 -1.62 8.38 -0.17
N ARG A 91 -0.39 8.21 0.26
CA ARG A 91 -0.08 7.52 1.53
C ARG A 91 -0.09 8.36 2.79
N ALA A 92 -0.64 9.54 2.78
CA ALA A 92 -0.89 10.26 4.03
C ALA A 92 -1.99 9.62 4.90
N GLN A 93 -2.61 8.51 4.48
CA GLN A 93 -3.77 7.92 5.15
C GLN A 93 -3.65 6.46 5.58
N ASP A 94 -2.56 5.74 5.30
CA ASP A 94 -2.37 4.38 5.81
C ASP A 94 -1.77 4.41 7.22
N VAL A 95 -2.60 4.79 8.21
CA VAL A 95 -2.33 4.54 9.63
C VAL A 95 -3.19 3.34 10.01
N PRO A 96 -2.62 2.30 10.65
CA PRO A 96 -3.42 1.22 11.24
C PRO A 96 -4.40 1.82 12.24
N SER A 97 -5.65 1.37 12.25
CA SER A 97 -6.67 1.83 13.18
C SER A 97 -6.29 1.45 14.60
N THR A 98 -5.74 2.38 15.36
CA THR A 98 -5.63 2.26 16.81
C THR A 98 -6.89 2.81 17.45
N ARG A 99 -7.55 1.99 18.23
CA ARG A 99 -8.67 2.37 19.09
C ARG A 99 -8.13 3.19 20.27
N GLY A 100 -8.61 4.42 20.41
CA GLY A 100 -8.43 5.23 21.62
C GLY A 100 -8.11 6.69 21.31
N ASP A 101 -9.09 7.56 21.51
CA ASP A 101 -9.05 9.01 21.80
C ASP A 101 -8.19 10.01 20.96
N GLU A 102 -7.52 9.61 19.88
CA GLU A 102 -6.74 10.52 19.04
C GLU A 102 -7.38 10.82 17.65
N PHE A 103 -8.69 10.67 17.51
CA PHE A 103 -9.39 10.89 16.23
C PHE A 103 -9.82 12.33 15.95
N SER A 104 -9.32 13.31 16.70
CA SER A 104 -9.71 14.72 16.47
C SER A 104 -9.16 15.34 15.16
N TRP A 105 -8.27 14.66 14.45
CA TRP A 105 -7.62 15.17 13.24
C TRP A 105 -8.19 14.63 11.91
N LEU A 106 -9.11 13.65 11.96
CA LEU A 106 -9.84 13.16 10.78
C LEU A 106 -11.14 13.94 10.52
N LYS A 107 -11.18 15.22 10.85
CA LYS A 107 -12.21 16.08 10.26
C LYS A 107 -11.94 16.13 8.75
N THR A 108 -12.67 15.31 8.02
CA THR A 108 -12.81 15.46 6.58
C THR A 108 -13.34 16.88 6.37
N ALA A 109 -12.47 17.80 6.00
CA ALA A 109 -12.92 19.07 5.48
C ALA A 109 -13.74 18.72 4.24
N THR A 110 -15.05 18.83 4.35
CA THR A 110 -15.92 18.88 3.20
C THR A 110 -15.40 20.02 2.34
N LEU A 111 -15.14 19.77 1.05
CA LEU A 111 -14.63 20.76 0.09
C LEU A 111 -15.47 22.07 0.11
N GLY A 112 -16.71 22.04 0.61
CA GLY A 112 -17.59 23.18 0.75
C GLY A 112 -17.27 24.14 1.89
N ASP A 113 -16.66 23.67 2.99
CA ASP A 113 -16.46 24.50 4.19
C ASP A 113 -15.06 25.15 4.28
N THR A 114 -14.13 24.75 3.40
CA THR A 114 -12.72 25.20 3.47
C THR A 114 -12.34 26.18 2.37
N LEU A 115 -13.17 26.36 1.36
CA LEU A 115 -12.97 27.34 0.28
C LEU A 115 -13.68 28.67 0.65
N GLN A 116 -13.23 29.36 1.68
CA GLN A 116 -13.51 30.79 1.79
C GLN A 116 -12.55 31.56 0.88
N VAL A 117 -12.88 31.60 -0.39
CA VAL A 117 -12.42 32.68 -1.27
C VAL A 117 -13.25 33.88 -0.83
N SER A 118 -12.66 34.85 -0.13
CA SER A 118 -13.30 36.16 0.02
C SER A 118 -13.60 36.64 -1.40
N GLN A 119 -14.88 36.92 -1.69
CA GLN A 119 -15.32 37.39 -3.00
C GLN A 119 -14.64 38.72 -3.33
N ALA A 120 -13.47 38.66 -3.93
CA ALA A 120 -13.03 39.68 -4.82
C ALA A 120 -13.85 39.46 -6.10
N GLY A 121 -14.73 40.40 -6.41
CA GLY A 121 -15.56 40.34 -7.61
C GLY A 121 -14.71 40.04 -8.85
N ASN A 122 -15.32 39.45 -9.86
CA ASN A 122 -14.72 39.28 -11.20
C ASN A 122 -14.22 40.64 -11.69
N VAL A 123 -12.92 40.95 -11.48
CA VAL A 123 -12.27 42.17 -11.95
C VAL A 123 -11.35 41.72 -13.08
N GLU A 124 -11.84 41.78 -14.31
CA GLU A 124 -11.01 41.64 -15.50
C GLU A 124 -9.95 42.77 -15.47
N GLY A 125 -8.65 42.39 -15.51
CA GLY A 125 -7.53 43.33 -15.64
C GLY A 125 -6.74 43.62 -14.36
N VAL A 126 -6.96 42.87 -13.26
CA VAL A 126 -6.13 42.97 -12.05
C VAL A 126 -4.97 41.99 -12.13
N TYR A 127 -3.75 42.50 -11.93
CA TYR A 127 -2.55 41.67 -11.93
C TYR A 127 -2.18 41.22 -10.49
N VAL A 128 -1.48 40.10 -10.38
CA VAL A 128 -0.91 39.61 -9.13
C VAL A 128 0.41 40.35 -8.87
N ALA A 129 0.42 41.28 -7.93
CA ALA A 129 1.63 42.01 -7.54
C ALA A 129 2.64 41.06 -6.88
N GLU A 130 2.17 40.21 -5.99
CA GLU A 130 3.00 39.27 -5.22
C GLU A 130 2.20 38.06 -4.77
N VAL A 131 2.87 36.89 -4.69
CA VAL A 131 2.35 35.67 -4.05
C VAL A 131 3.10 35.45 -2.75
N LYS A 132 2.38 35.50 -1.61
CA LYS A 132 2.93 35.29 -0.27
C LYS A 132 2.49 33.94 0.30
N ILE A 133 3.39 33.25 1.02
CA ILE A 133 3.08 32.11 1.83
C ILE A 133 3.11 32.54 3.30
N ARG A 134 2.04 32.24 4.03
CA ARG A 134 1.92 32.57 5.46
C ARG A 134 1.59 31.32 6.24
N PHE A 135 2.48 30.90 7.14
CA PHE A 135 2.21 29.79 8.03
C PHE A 135 1.30 30.25 9.16
N VAL A 136 0.27 29.42 9.45
CA VAL A 136 -0.71 29.73 10.49
C VAL A 136 -0.91 28.54 11.42
N ASN A 137 -1.30 28.84 12.68
CA ASN A 137 -1.67 27.80 13.65
C ASN A 137 -3.12 27.32 13.42
N SER A 138 -3.59 26.41 14.27
CA SER A 138 -4.97 25.87 14.20
C SER A 138 -6.08 26.91 14.39
N ARG A 139 -5.75 28.11 14.88
CA ARG A 139 -6.68 29.25 15.01
C ARG A 139 -6.65 30.21 13.83
N GLY A 140 -5.74 29.97 12.88
CA GLY A 140 -5.52 30.86 11.74
C GLY A 140 -4.60 32.07 12.06
N GLU A 141 -3.93 32.09 13.21
CA GLU A 141 -3.00 33.14 13.62
C GLU A 141 -1.60 32.87 13.03
N ALA A 142 -0.96 33.89 12.49
CA ALA A 142 0.38 33.79 11.90
C ALA A 142 1.52 33.94 12.93
N VAL A 143 1.17 34.12 14.21
CA VAL A 143 2.12 34.28 15.30
C VAL A 143 1.91 33.20 16.38
N ASP A 144 2.98 32.85 17.03
CA ASP A 144 2.96 31.94 18.18
C ASP A 144 2.42 32.65 19.45
N ARG A 145 2.30 31.91 20.56
CA ARG A 145 1.84 32.48 21.84
C ARG A 145 2.77 33.55 22.43
N LYS A 146 3.99 33.70 21.89
CA LYS A 146 4.98 34.68 22.32
C LYS A 146 5.02 35.88 21.37
N GLY A 147 4.20 35.91 20.31
CA GLY A 147 4.19 36.96 19.31
C GLY A 147 5.21 36.80 18.17
N ASN A 148 5.95 35.70 18.11
CA ASN A 148 6.89 35.45 17.04
C ASN A 148 6.16 34.90 15.81
N PRO A 149 6.59 35.25 14.56
CA PRO A 149 6.06 34.65 13.35
C PRO A 149 6.19 33.11 13.39
N ILE A 150 5.17 32.43 12.91
CA ILE A 150 5.21 30.97 12.79
C ILE A 150 6.07 30.63 11.58
N GLU A 151 7.18 29.95 11.80
CA GLU A 151 8.03 29.41 10.76
C GLU A 151 7.54 28.03 10.34
N GLY A 152 7.36 27.81 9.04
CA GLY A 152 7.05 26.49 8.48
C GLY A 152 8.20 25.51 8.60
N ARG A 153 7.87 24.23 8.68
CA ARG A 153 8.84 23.13 8.53
C ARG A 153 9.17 22.87 7.07
N ILE A 154 8.19 23.10 6.20
CA ILE A 154 8.30 22.99 4.74
C ILE A 154 8.81 24.33 4.23
N SER A 155 9.74 24.32 3.27
CA SER A 155 10.26 25.55 2.68
C SER A 155 9.18 26.26 1.88
N GLU A 156 9.16 27.60 1.96
CA GLU A 156 8.26 28.43 1.13
C GLU A 156 8.52 28.22 -0.36
N ASP A 157 9.79 28.02 -0.75
CA ASP A 157 10.17 27.80 -2.15
C ASP A 157 9.53 26.53 -2.72
N PHE A 158 9.45 25.45 -1.92
CA PHE A 158 8.72 24.25 -2.30
C PHE A 158 7.23 24.56 -2.54
N ILE A 159 6.58 25.26 -1.59
CA ILE A 159 5.15 25.61 -1.72
C ILE A 159 4.94 26.48 -2.95
N ARG A 160 5.78 27.52 -3.17
CA ARG A 160 5.72 28.39 -4.36
C ARG A 160 5.89 27.64 -5.67
N GLY A 161 6.72 26.59 -5.65
CA GLY A 161 6.94 25.74 -6.82
C GLY A 161 5.71 24.95 -7.23
N GLU A 162 4.87 24.57 -6.28
CA GLU A 162 3.63 23.81 -6.51
C GLU A 162 2.46 24.70 -6.98
N LEU A 163 2.57 26.05 -6.83
CA LEU A 163 1.53 26.98 -7.26
C LEU A 163 1.64 27.27 -8.77
N LYS A 164 0.51 27.31 -9.46
CA LYS A 164 0.40 27.77 -10.84
C LYS A 164 0.42 29.29 -10.93
N LEU A 165 -0.25 29.98 -9.99
CA LEU A 165 -0.33 31.41 -9.93
C LEU A 165 1.03 32.03 -9.58
N LYS A 166 1.49 32.95 -10.39
CA LYS A 166 2.77 33.65 -10.20
C LYS A 166 2.56 35.19 -10.15
N ALA A 167 3.53 35.89 -9.57
CA ALA A 167 3.57 37.33 -9.66
C ALA A 167 3.65 37.76 -11.14
N GLY A 168 2.87 38.78 -11.51
CA GLY A 168 2.72 39.27 -12.89
C GLY A 168 1.60 38.59 -13.70
N ASP A 169 1.00 37.52 -13.22
CA ASP A 169 -0.15 36.89 -13.87
C ASP A 169 -1.44 37.71 -13.68
N ASN A 170 -2.41 37.56 -14.58
CA ASN A 170 -3.76 38.02 -14.31
C ASN A 170 -4.36 37.23 -13.15
N TYR A 171 -4.95 37.94 -12.18
CA TYR A 171 -5.64 37.28 -11.08
C TYR A 171 -6.81 36.45 -11.59
N SER A 172 -6.81 35.16 -11.26
CA SER A 172 -7.86 34.23 -11.65
C SER A 172 -8.29 33.39 -10.43
N PRO A 173 -9.54 33.54 -9.95
CA PRO A 173 -10.08 32.69 -8.88
C PRO A 173 -10.02 31.20 -9.22
N GLU A 174 -10.14 30.84 -10.50
CA GLU A 174 -10.07 29.45 -10.94
C GLU A 174 -8.66 28.87 -10.79
N VAL A 175 -7.61 29.64 -11.11
CA VAL A 175 -6.22 29.22 -10.89
C VAL A 175 -5.94 29.08 -9.39
N VAL A 176 -6.41 30.02 -8.58
CA VAL A 176 -6.32 29.93 -7.10
C VAL A 176 -7.00 28.66 -6.57
N ARG A 177 -8.18 28.30 -7.10
CA ARG A 177 -8.89 27.08 -6.71
C ARG A 177 -8.08 25.82 -7.06
N LEU A 178 -7.44 25.80 -8.23
CA LEU A 178 -6.57 24.69 -8.65
C LEU A 178 -5.33 24.60 -7.74
N ASP A 179 -4.74 25.72 -7.36
CA ASP A 179 -3.60 25.76 -6.44
C ASP A 179 -3.99 25.24 -5.05
N LEU A 180 -5.17 25.63 -4.53
CA LEU A 180 -5.69 25.09 -3.28
C LEU A 180 -5.89 23.57 -3.34
N GLN A 181 -6.43 23.06 -4.43
CA GLN A 181 -6.57 21.63 -4.65
C GLN A 181 -5.22 20.93 -4.69
N GLN A 182 -4.24 21.50 -5.40
CA GLN A 182 -2.89 20.97 -5.49
C GLN A 182 -2.24 20.89 -4.10
N LEU A 183 -2.27 21.98 -3.33
CA LEU A 183 -1.69 22.01 -1.98
C LEU A 183 -2.39 21.01 -1.03
N HIS A 184 -3.70 20.85 -1.14
CA HIS A 184 -4.42 19.81 -0.38
C HIS A 184 -4.00 18.39 -0.77
N GLN A 185 -3.79 18.13 -2.06
CA GLN A 185 -3.37 16.81 -2.56
C GLN A 185 -1.98 16.40 -2.07
N LEU A 186 -1.11 17.36 -1.72
CA LEU A 186 0.18 17.06 -1.12
C LEU A 186 0.06 16.36 0.25
N GLY A 187 -1.10 16.49 0.94
CA GLY A 187 -1.33 15.87 2.24
C GLY A 187 -0.44 16.40 3.38
N LEU A 188 0.24 17.53 3.14
CA LEU A 188 1.17 18.17 4.07
C LEU A 188 0.50 19.23 4.95
N PHE A 189 -0.70 19.66 4.59
CA PHE A 189 -1.43 20.74 5.23
C PHE A 189 -2.79 20.23 5.74
N ASP A 190 -3.16 20.65 6.96
CA ASP A 190 -4.51 20.41 7.51
C ASP A 190 -5.53 21.40 6.95
N LYS A 191 -5.08 22.62 6.68
CA LYS A 191 -5.91 23.68 6.12
C LYS A 191 -5.07 24.60 5.23
N VAL A 192 -5.62 24.97 4.08
CA VAL A 192 -5.08 26.00 3.20
C VAL A 192 -6.20 26.96 2.86
N THR A 193 -5.97 28.25 3.06
CA THR A 193 -6.92 29.32 2.70
C THR A 193 -6.19 30.42 1.97
N VAL A 194 -6.89 31.19 1.16
CA VAL A 194 -6.34 32.33 0.45
C VAL A 194 -7.00 33.62 0.92
N SER A 195 -6.20 34.65 1.11
CA SER A 195 -6.64 36.01 1.29
C SER A 195 -5.94 36.92 0.28
N THR A 196 -6.59 37.99 -0.11
CA THR A 196 -6.05 39.01 -1.02
C THR A 196 -5.88 40.33 -0.30
N GLU A 197 -4.78 41.04 -0.57
CA GLU A 197 -4.53 42.40 -0.11
C GLU A 197 -4.35 43.30 -1.34
N GLU A 198 -5.03 44.45 -1.37
CA GLU A 198 -4.90 45.44 -2.46
C GLU A 198 -3.54 46.15 -2.40
N VAL A 199 -2.84 46.20 -3.52
CA VAL A 199 -1.55 46.87 -3.67
C VAL A 199 -1.63 47.78 -4.90
N GLY A 200 -2.08 49.02 -4.69
CA GLY A 200 -2.33 49.95 -5.81
C GLY A 200 -3.52 49.48 -6.67
N THR A 201 -3.25 49.19 -7.95
CA THR A 201 -4.22 48.63 -8.90
C THR A 201 -4.19 47.12 -8.96
N ASP A 202 -3.24 46.50 -8.28
CA ASP A 202 -2.96 45.05 -8.31
C ASP A 202 -3.32 44.38 -6.98
N VAL A 203 -3.18 43.07 -6.89
CA VAL A 203 -3.47 42.31 -5.67
C VAL A 203 -2.28 41.44 -5.24
N SER A 204 -1.96 41.46 -3.95
CA SER A 204 -1.13 40.42 -3.33
C SER A 204 -2.00 39.24 -2.94
N VAL A 205 -1.62 38.05 -3.40
CA VAL A 205 -2.32 36.81 -3.05
C VAL A 205 -1.55 36.08 -1.95
N ILE A 206 -2.20 35.83 -0.82
CA ILE A 206 -1.59 35.27 0.38
C ILE A 206 -2.19 33.89 0.63
N TYR A 207 -1.38 32.84 0.48
CA TYR A 207 -1.74 31.48 0.84
C TYR A 207 -1.44 31.25 2.33
N ASN A 208 -2.48 31.17 3.15
CA ASN A 208 -2.36 30.86 4.57
C ASN A 208 -2.38 29.33 4.72
N VAL A 209 -1.25 28.76 5.14
CA VAL A 209 -1.04 27.31 5.23
C VAL A 209 -0.90 26.88 6.68
N GLN A 210 -1.76 25.99 7.12
CA GLN A 210 -1.65 25.30 8.41
C GLN A 210 -1.01 23.93 8.14
N GLU A 211 0.25 23.76 8.57
CA GLU A 211 0.93 22.48 8.42
C GLU A 211 0.27 21.38 9.25
N ARG A 212 0.17 20.21 8.66
CA ARG A 212 -0.21 18.99 9.36
C ARG A 212 0.88 18.57 10.34
N SER A 213 0.49 17.88 11.42
CA SER A 213 1.46 17.25 12.31
C SER A 213 2.44 16.39 11.49
N ALA A 214 3.72 16.76 11.54
CA ALA A 214 4.74 16.09 10.75
C ALA A 214 4.98 14.65 11.21
N ARG A 215 4.76 14.38 12.49
CA ARG A 215 5.07 13.10 13.13
C ARG A 215 3.82 12.43 13.66
N SER A 216 3.72 11.12 13.45
CA SER A 216 2.71 10.27 14.07
C SER A 216 3.36 9.01 14.63
N PHE A 217 2.82 8.54 15.75
CA PHE A 217 3.18 7.29 16.40
C PHE A 217 1.92 6.45 16.50
N GLY A 218 2.05 5.16 16.34
CA GLY A 218 0.96 4.21 16.50
C GLY A 218 1.44 2.96 17.24
N ALA A 219 0.53 2.36 18.01
CA ALA A 219 0.72 1.05 18.61
C ALA A 219 -0.61 0.30 18.54
N SER A 220 -0.61 -0.94 18.06
CA SER A 220 -1.82 -1.71 17.83
C SER A 220 -1.62 -3.19 18.22
N PRO A 221 -1.77 -3.53 19.51
CA PRO A 221 -1.63 -4.91 19.95
C PRO A 221 -2.59 -5.83 19.18
N THR A 222 -2.08 -6.96 18.73
CA THR A 222 -2.85 -7.97 17.99
C THR A 222 -2.49 -9.37 18.48
N ILE A 223 -3.42 -10.29 18.35
CA ILE A 223 -3.24 -11.70 18.65
C ILE A 223 -3.69 -12.46 17.42
N ASN A 224 -2.83 -13.33 16.93
CA ASN A 224 -3.17 -14.26 15.85
C ASN A 224 -2.46 -15.61 16.05
N ASP A 225 -2.94 -16.65 15.39
CA ASP A 225 -2.43 -18.00 15.56
C ASP A 225 -1.01 -18.17 15.01
N ASP A 226 -0.62 -17.35 14.05
CA ASP A 226 0.67 -17.47 13.40
C ASP A 226 1.81 -16.87 14.24
N THR A 227 1.68 -15.62 14.66
CA THR A 227 2.71 -14.91 15.43
C THR A 227 2.48 -14.92 16.94
N GLY A 228 1.29 -15.31 17.39
CA GLY A 228 0.84 -15.18 18.77
C GLY A 228 0.51 -13.72 19.11
N VAL A 229 0.87 -13.28 20.31
CA VAL A 229 0.76 -11.87 20.70
C VAL A 229 1.83 -11.08 19.96
N ALA A 230 1.42 -10.03 19.25
CA ALA A 230 2.30 -9.09 18.55
C ALA A 230 1.90 -7.65 18.90
N VAL A 231 2.85 -6.74 18.89
CA VAL A 231 2.63 -5.32 19.14
C VAL A 231 3.25 -4.53 17.99
N PRO A 232 2.52 -4.31 16.89
CA PRO A 232 2.94 -3.39 15.85
C PRO A 232 3.14 -1.98 16.42
N LEU A 233 4.31 -1.42 16.18
CA LEU A 233 4.67 -0.05 16.50
C LEU A 233 4.99 0.67 15.21
N SER A 234 4.38 1.83 15.00
CA SER A 234 4.62 2.64 13.80
C SER A 234 5.10 4.04 14.16
N TYR A 235 6.00 4.54 13.35
CA TYR A 235 6.45 5.92 13.34
C TYR A 235 6.44 6.45 11.92
N THR A 236 5.86 7.62 11.71
CA THR A 236 5.93 8.32 10.42
C THR A 236 6.31 9.77 10.64
N ASP A 237 7.34 10.24 9.95
CA ASP A 237 7.68 11.67 9.79
C ASP A 237 7.47 12.07 8.33
N ARG A 238 6.51 12.97 8.07
CA ARG A 238 6.08 13.41 6.72
C ARG A 238 6.95 14.52 6.17
N THR A 239 7.73 15.19 7.02
CA THR A 239 8.60 16.32 6.66
C THR A 239 10.01 16.07 7.16
N PHE A 240 10.50 14.85 6.96
CA PHE A 240 11.82 14.45 7.39
C PHE A 240 12.90 15.34 6.78
N GLY A 241 13.65 16.03 7.65
CA GLY A 241 14.70 16.94 7.22
C GLY A 241 14.22 18.27 6.62
N ARG A 242 13.01 18.74 6.96
CA ARG A 242 12.43 20.03 6.51
C ARG A 242 12.07 20.08 5.02
N ASN A 243 12.03 18.95 4.36
CA ASN A 243 11.57 18.78 2.99
C ASN A 243 10.31 17.89 2.99
N PRO A 244 9.55 17.82 1.92
CA PRO A 244 8.39 16.91 1.80
C PRO A 244 8.84 15.44 1.67
N GLN A 245 9.90 15.07 2.38
CA GLN A 245 10.43 13.72 2.46
C GLN A 245 9.74 12.97 3.60
N ARG A 246 9.35 11.74 3.36
CA ARG A 246 8.67 10.91 4.35
C ARG A 246 9.57 9.77 4.79
N LEU A 247 9.72 9.61 6.11
CA LEU A 247 10.27 8.42 6.73
C LEU A 247 9.13 7.69 7.45
N SER A 248 8.93 6.43 7.11
CA SER A 248 8.00 5.53 7.79
C SER A 248 8.78 4.34 8.35
N VAL A 249 8.55 4.01 9.60
CA VAL A 249 9.15 2.87 10.30
C VAL A 249 8.02 2.11 10.98
N GLU A 250 7.88 0.86 10.64
CA GLU A 250 6.98 -0.07 11.30
C GLU A 250 7.80 -1.24 11.82
N VAL A 251 7.61 -1.62 13.08
CA VAL A 251 8.22 -2.79 13.69
C VAL A 251 7.15 -3.56 14.43
N GLN A 252 7.16 -4.87 14.26
CA GLN A 252 6.20 -5.76 14.90
C GLN A 252 6.95 -6.87 15.65
N PRO A 253 7.35 -6.63 16.89
CA PRO A 253 7.80 -7.70 17.77
C PRO A 253 6.62 -8.63 18.11
N SER A 254 6.85 -9.91 18.07
CA SER A 254 5.90 -10.94 18.46
C SER A 254 6.59 -12.05 19.24
N LEU A 255 5.81 -12.95 19.85
CA LEU A 255 6.36 -14.06 20.61
C LEU A 255 7.16 -15.07 19.75
N ARG A 256 6.93 -15.09 18.43
CA ARG A 256 7.55 -16.08 17.54
C ARG A 256 8.42 -15.49 16.46
N ASP A 257 8.32 -14.17 16.21
CA ASP A 257 9.06 -13.54 15.12
C ASP A 257 9.16 -12.04 15.30
N PHE A 258 10.03 -11.41 14.53
CA PHE A 258 10.20 -9.97 14.45
C PHE A 258 10.03 -9.54 12.99
N GLN A 259 9.06 -8.66 12.74
CA GLN A 259 8.79 -8.11 11.42
C GLN A 259 9.10 -6.61 11.42
N TYR A 260 9.49 -6.07 10.27
CA TYR A 260 9.75 -4.65 10.10
C TYR A 260 9.49 -4.20 8.66
N ASP A 261 9.12 -2.92 8.53
CA ASP A 261 9.04 -2.20 7.26
C ASP A 261 9.57 -0.78 7.48
N VAL A 262 10.67 -0.45 6.82
CA VAL A 262 11.29 0.87 6.88
C VAL A 262 11.29 1.45 5.48
N GLN A 263 10.65 2.59 5.31
CA GLN A 263 10.55 3.25 4.02
C GLN A 263 10.91 4.72 4.13
N PHE A 264 11.78 5.16 3.24
CA PHE A 264 12.06 6.57 2.99
C PHE A 264 11.58 6.93 1.59
N VAL A 265 10.88 8.06 1.46
CA VAL A 265 10.35 8.57 0.18
C VAL A 265 10.73 10.04 0.04
N SER A 266 11.41 10.37 -1.05
CA SER A 266 11.60 11.73 -1.54
C SER A 266 10.77 11.88 -2.81
N PRO A 267 9.67 12.65 -2.81
CA PRO A 267 8.82 12.78 -3.97
C PRO A 267 9.52 13.53 -5.10
N TYR A 268 9.01 13.39 -6.32
CA TYR A 268 9.33 14.29 -7.43
C TYR A 268 8.84 15.70 -7.10
N VAL A 269 9.67 16.70 -7.30
CA VAL A 269 9.33 18.12 -7.12
C VAL A 269 9.36 18.80 -8.49
N ALA A 270 8.19 19.22 -8.97
CA ALA A 270 8.04 19.79 -10.31
C ALA A 270 8.84 21.09 -10.51
N ALA A 271 8.87 21.95 -9.48
CA ALA A 271 9.62 23.21 -9.51
C ALA A 271 11.13 23.03 -9.68
N GLU A 272 11.69 21.94 -9.16
CA GLU A 272 13.13 21.67 -9.22
C GLU A 272 13.48 20.67 -10.33
N ASP A 273 12.48 20.14 -11.06
CA ASP A 273 12.59 18.99 -11.96
C ASP A 273 13.41 17.84 -11.32
N SER A 274 13.23 17.67 -10.00
CA SER A 274 14.00 16.74 -9.20
C SER A 274 13.50 15.32 -9.41
N LEU A 275 14.40 14.34 -9.45
CA LEU A 275 14.04 12.93 -9.50
C LEU A 275 13.45 12.49 -8.15
N GLY A 276 12.21 12.00 -8.17
CA GLY A 276 11.64 11.33 -6.99
C GLY A 276 12.33 9.98 -6.76
N TYR A 277 12.59 9.63 -5.51
CA TYR A 277 13.15 8.32 -5.18
C TYR A 277 12.62 7.78 -3.86
N SER A 278 12.64 6.46 -3.72
CA SER A 278 12.33 5.80 -2.46
C SER A 278 13.25 4.62 -2.19
N VAL A 279 13.51 4.40 -0.90
CA VAL A 279 14.27 3.24 -0.42
C VAL A 279 13.40 2.54 0.62
N ARG A 280 13.30 1.21 0.52
CA ARG A 280 12.56 0.39 1.48
C ARG A 280 13.39 -0.82 1.86
N ALA A 281 13.31 -1.19 3.15
CA ALA A 281 13.79 -2.47 3.66
C ALA A 281 12.67 -3.10 4.49
N PHE A 282 12.43 -4.39 4.31
CA PHE A 282 11.32 -5.07 4.96
C PHE A 282 11.65 -6.51 5.31
N ARG A 283 10.96 -7.02 6.31
CA ARG A 283 10.84 -8.42 6.65
C ARG A 283 9.43 -8.69 7.15
N ASP A 284 8.71 -9.57 6.46
CA ASP A 284 7.38 -10.01 6.82
C ASP A 284 7.27 -11.53 6.89
N ARG A 285 6.33 -11.99 7.69
CA ARG A 285 5.94 -13.38 7.83
C ARG A 285 4.43 -13.49 7.68
N ARG A 286 4.01 -14.50 6.92
CA ARG A 286 2.59 -14.78 6.71
C ARG A 286 2.37 -16.27 6.46
N THR A 287 1.18 -16.77 6.74
CA THR A 287 0.72 -18.05 6.20
C THR A 287 0.60 -17.91 4.67
N SER A 288 1.08 -18.91 3.95
CA SER A 288 1.04 -18.87 2.49
C SER A 288 -0.40 -18.98 2.00
N GLU A 289 -0.82 -18.04 1.14
CA GLU A 289 -2.11 -18.10 0.45
C GLU A 289 -2.00 -18.89 -0.87
N ILE A 290 -0.77 -19.18 -1.30
CA ILE A 290 -0.51 -20.05 -2.46
C ILE A 290 -0.69 -21.51 -2.08
N PHE A 291 -0.16 -21.88 -0.90
CA PHE A 291 -0.20 -23.22 -0.35
C PHE A 291 -1.21 -23.33 0.81
N ASN A 292 -2.32 -22.58 0.73
CA ASN A 292 -3.41 -22.69 1.68
C ASN A 292 -4.23 -23.96 1.40
N GLU A 293 -4.82 -24.49 2.46
CA GLU A 293 -5.79 -25.60 2.54
C GLU A 293 -5.38 -26.98 2.00
N ASP A 294 -5.94 -27.99 2.57
CA ASP A 294 -5.96 -29.43 2.28
C ASP A 294 -4.61 -30.16 2.27
N ILE A 295 -3.50 -29.49 2.03
CA ILE A 295 -2.17 -30.11 2.01
C ILE A 295 -1.23 -29.32 2.90
N ASP A 296 -0.87 -29.92 4.01
CA ASP A 296 0.06 -29.36 5.00
C ASP A 296 1.53 -29.75 4.73
N LEU A 297 2.40 -29.37 5.64
CA LEU A 297 3.75 -29.90 5.72
C LEU A 297 3.73 -31.29 6.35
N PRO A 298 4.77 -32.13 6.17
CA PRO A 298 4.86 -33.45 6.76
C PRO A 298 4.69 -33.50 8.29
N ASN A 299 4.84 -32.39 8.97
CA ASN A 299 4.65 -32.25 10.42
C ASN A 299 3.28 -31.66 10.80
N GLY A 300 2.31 -31.63 9.88
CA GLY A 300 0.95 -31.12 10.11
C GLY A 300 0.88 -29.59 10.30
N ASN A 301 1.91 -28.84 9.91
CA ASN A 301 1.88 -27.40 9.95
C ASN A 301 1.52 -26.82 8.59
N ARG A 302 0.78 -25.71 8.55
CA ARG A 302 0.59 -24.91 7.35
C ARG A 302 1.90 -24.31 6.86
N VAL A 303 2.04 -24.17 5.54
CA VAL A 303 3.19 -23.49 4.92
C VAL A 303 3.17 -22.01 5.27
N ARG A 304 4.31 -21.51 5.75
CA ARG A 304 4.53 -20.07 6.00
C ARG A 304 5.60 -19.53 5.09
N GLU A 305 5.41 -18.29 4.67
CA GLU A 305 6.39 -17.53 3.89
C GLU A 305 7.03 -16.48 4.78
N ILE A 306 8.37 -16.44 4.80
CA ILE A 306 9.11 -15.28 5.28
C ILE A 306 9.73 -14.61 4.07
N ARG A 307 9.44 -13.33 3.91
CA ARG A 307 9.99 -12.49 2.86
C ARG A 307 10.84 -11.40 3.50
N MET A 308 12.08 -11.28 3.07
CA MET A 308 13.00 -10.25 3.53
C MET A 308 13.69 -9.63 2.33
N GLY A 309 13.77 -8.31 2.30
CA GLY A 309 14.37 -7.67 1.16
C GLY A 309 14.39 -6.15 1.23
N GLY A 310 14.62 -5.56 0.07
CA GLY A 310 14.60 -4.12 -0.10
C GLY A 310 14.44 -3.71 -1.54
N ASN A 311 14.11 -2.44 -1.72
CA ASN A 311 14.03 -1.86 -3.05
C ASN A 311 14.51 -0.41 -3.06
N LEU A 312 14.99 -0.02 -4.23
CA LEU A 312 15.30 1.35 -4.60
C LEU A 312 14.46 1.68 -5.83
N ARG A 313 13.67 2.76 -5.75
CA ARG A 313 12.81 3.20 -6.85
C ARG A 313 13.11 4.64 -7.21
N PHE A 314 13.02 4.93 -8.50
CA PHE A 314 13.12 6.27 -9.08
C PHE A 314 11.83 6.58 -9.81
N THR A 315 11.25 7.75 -9.54
CA THR A 315 9.96 8.15 -10.11
C THR A 315 10.10 9.49 -10.81
N ARG A 316 9.58 9.59 -12.04
CA ARG A 316 9.54 10.81 -12.82
C ARG A 316 8.28 10.84 -13.70
N PRO A 317 7.63 12.01 -13.88
CA PRO A 317 6.60 12.15 -14.89
C PRO A 317 7.20 12.11 -16.30
N LEU A 318 6.49 11.46 -17.21
CA LEU A 318 6.75 11.42 -18.65
C LEU A 318 5.47 11.83 -19.38
N GLY A 319 5.27 13.13 -19.62
CA GLY A 319 4.01 13.68 -20.09
C GLY A 319 2.87 13.37 -19.09
N ASP A 320 1.76 12.79 -19.57
CA ASP A 320 0.61 12.38 -18.75
C ASP A 320 0.87 11.11 -17.90
N TRP A 321 2.03 10.48 -18.05
CA TRP A 321 2.37 9.25 -17.36
C TRP A 321 3.31 9.54 -16.19
N ARG A 322 3.08 8.87 -15.08
CA ARG A 322 4.06 8.77 -14.00
C ARG A 322 4.81 7.46 -14.17
N SER A 323 6.12 7.54 -14.43
CA SER A 323 6.98 6.38 -14.59
C SER A 323 7.79 6.09 -13.33
N THR A 324 8.05 4.81 -13.09
CA THR A 324 8.86 4.35 -11.97
C THR A 324 9.80 3.24 -12.44
N LEU A 325 11.10 3.41 -12.19
CA LEU A 325 12.11 2.38 -12.35
C LEU A 325 12.48 1.84 -10.97
N GLY A 326 12.50 0.52 -10.80
CA GLY A 326 12.79 -0.13 -9.53
C GLY A 326 13.94 -1.13 -9.65
N LEU A 327 14.77 -1.19 -8.60
CA LEU A 327 15.72 -2.26 -8.34
C LEU A 327 15.28 -2.96 -7.07
N ASN A 328 15.02 -4.26 -7.12
CA ASN A 328 14.45 -4.99 -6.01
C ASN A 328 15.28 -6.23 -5.68
N TYR A 329 15.34 -6.55 -4.41
CA TYR A 329 15.84 -7.82 -3.90
C TYR A 329 14.83 -8.38 -2.90
N THR A 330 14.49 -9.65 -3.05
CA THR A 330 13.65 -10.37 -2.10
C THR A 330 14.19 -11.78 -1.90
N ASN A 331 14.47 -12.11 -0.65
CA ASN A 331 14.69 -13.48 -0.20
C ASN A 331 13.36 -14.03 0.29
N ILE A 332 12.93 -15.16 -0.25
CA ILE A 332 11.66 -15.81 0.09
C ILE A 332 11.99 -17.18 0.67
N SER A 333 11.55 -17.47 1.87
CA SER A 333 11.71 -18.79 2.47
C SER A 333 10.38 -19.37 2.90
N THR A 334 10.17 -20.65 2.62
CA THR A 334 9.03 -21.43 3.09
C THR A 334 9.39 -22.15 4.38
N ARG A 335 8.52 -22.04 5.41
CA ARG A 335 8.82 -22.48 6.77
C ARG A 335 7.59 -23.09 7.44
N ASP A 336 7.84 -23.85 8.50
CA ASP A 336 6.82 -24.30 9.44
C ASP A 336 6.51 -23.22 10.52
N ARG A 337 5.65 -23.55 11.47
CA ARG A 337 5.28 -22.66 12.58
C ARG A 337 6.47 -22.28 13.46
N ASN A 338 7.45 -23.17 13.58
CA ASN A 338 8.63 -23.01 14.44
C ASN A 338 9.83 -22.38 13.71
N LEU A 339 9.61 -21.83 12.49
CA LEU A 339 10.62 -21.20 11.64
C LEU A 339 11.61 -22.19 10.99
N ASN A 340 11.41 -23.51 11.09
CA ASN A 340 12.23 -24.46 10.37
C ASN A 340 11.94 -24.39 8.87
N ILE A 341 12.97 -24.50 8.05
CA ILE A 341 12.83 -24.46 6.58
C ILE A 341 12.03 -25.69 6.12
N ALA A 342 10.96 -25.43 5.39
CA ALA A 342 10.15 -26.42 4.72
C ALA A 342 10.50 -26.44 3.22
N ARG A 343 10.93 -27.59 2.71
CA ARG A 343 11.34 -27.74 1.29
C ARG A 343 10.22 -28.33 0.44
N ARG A 344 9.40 -29.18 1.03
CA ARG A 344 8.32 -29.91 0.37
C ARG A 344 7.10 -29.97 1.25
N ASP A 345 5.93 -30.11 0.64
CA ASP A 345 4.69 -30.45 1.36
C ASP A 345 4.63 -31.97 1.66
N GLU A 346 3.57 -32.41 2.32
CA GLU A 346 3.36 -33.82 2.68
C GLU A 346 3.23 -34.75 1.46
N LEU A 347 2.85 -34.22 0.30
CA LEU A 347 2.80 -34.99 -0.96
C LEU A 347 4.15 -35.00 -1.68
N GLY A 348 5.18 -34.35 -1.10
CA GLY A 348 6.50 -34.26 -1.69
C GLY A 348 6.67 -33.17 -2.77
N ASN A 349 5.67 -32.31 -2.99
CA ASN A 349 5.78 -31.20 -3.95
C ASN A 349 6.76 -30.14 -3.44
N PRO A 350 7.64 -29.58 -4.30
CA PRO A 350 8.58 -28.53 -3.90
C PRO A 350 7.84 -27.23 -3.61
N LEU A 351 8.23 -26.53 -2.54
CA LEU A 351 7.63 -25.27 -2.12
C LEU A 351 8.39 -24.03 -2.62
N THR A 352 9.59 -24.21 -3.18
CA THR A 352 10.44 -23.16 -3.75
C THR A 352 11.03 -23.61 -5.09
N PHE A 353 11.37 -22.66 -5.94
CA PHE A 353 11.95 -22.94 -7.25
C PHE A 353 13.32 -23.63 -7.14
N SER A 354 14.15 -23.19 -6.21
CA SER A 354 15.44 -23.80 -5.90
C SER A 354 15.34 -25.21 -5.31
N GLY A 355 14.16 -25.62 -4.80
CA GLY A 355 13.96 -26.85 -4.03
C GLY A 355 14.66 -26.87 -2.66
N SER A 356 15.33 -25.78 -2.28
CA SER A 356 16.04 -25.65 -0.99
C SER A 356 15.16 -25.13 0.16
N GLY A 357 13.94 -24.71 -0.13
CA GLY A 357 13.05 -23.98 0.80
C GLY A 357 13.36 -22.47 0.87
N VAL A 358 14.27 -21.99 0.02
CA VAL A 358 14.65 -20.56 -0.04
C VAL A 358 14.96 -20.17 -1.47
N ASP A 359 14.32 -19.12 -1.99
CA ASP A 359 14.60 -18.52 -3.28
C ASP A 359 15.12 -17.09 -3.10
N ASP A 360 16.03 -16.65 -3.94
CA ASP A 360 16.50 -15.26 -4.02
C ASP A 360 16.01 -14.66 -5.33
N LEU A 361 15.35 -13.53 -5.26
CA LEU A 361 14.79 -12.83 -6.39
C LEU A 361 15.41 -11.43 -6.51
N TYR A 362 16.24 -11.22 -7.51
CA TYR A 362 16.79 -9.92 -7.90
C TYR A 362 16.04 -9.45 -9.14
N THR A 363 15.42 -8.28 -9.11
CA THR A 363 14.62 -7.80 -10.23
C THR A 363 14.88 -6.35 -10.57
N VAL A 364 14.70 -6.03 -11.86
CA VAL A 364 14.56 -4.67 -12.38
C VAL A 364 13.11 -4.51 -12.83
N SER A 365 12.43 -3.52 -12.31
CA SER A 365 11.03 -3.25 -12.65
C SER A 365 10.86 -1.90 -13.32
N PHE A 366 9.91 -1.81 -14.26
CA PHE A 366 9.43 -0.56 -14.82
C PHE A 366 7.92 -0.52 -14.73
N GLY A 367 7.39 0.59 -14.23
CA GLY A 367 5.96 0.84 -14.13
C GLY A 367 5.61 2.20 -14.71
N ALA A 368 4.42 2.31 -15.29
CA ALA A 368 3.86 3.54 -15.80
C ALA A 368 2.37 3.62 -15.44
N VAL A 369 1.95 4.76 -14.89
CA VAL A 369 0.58 5.03 -14.48
C VAL A 369 0.08 6.30 -15.13
N ARG A 370 -1.10 6.21 -15.75
CA ARG A 370 -1.83 7.36 -16.30
C ARG A 370 -3.13 7.52 -15.54
N ASP A 371 -3.20 8.58 -14.74
CA ASP A 371 -4.37 8.90 -13.92
C ASP A 371 -5.13 10.08 -14.53
N ARG A 372 -6.36 9.83 -14.94
CA ARG A 372 -7.29 10.80 -15.54
C ARG A 372 -8.60 10.90 -14.75
N ARG A 373 -8.57 10.50 -13.48
CA ARG A 373 -9.72 10.68 -12.60
C ARG A 373 -9.95 12.16 -12.30
N ASN A 374 -11.21 12.53 -12.16
CA ASN A 374 -11.58 13.88 -11.74
C ASN A 374 -11.14 14.22 -10.30
N ASN A 375 -11.08 13.22 -9.44
CA ASN A 375 -10.62 13.33 -8.05
C ASN A 375 -9.91 12.03 -7.64
N PRO A 376 -8.63 12.08 -7.22
CA PRO A 376 -7.89 10.89 -6.79
C PRO A 376 -8.45 10.21 -5.54
N PHE A 377 -9.09 10.97 -4.63
CA PHE A 377 -9.58 10.47 -3.33
C PHE A 377 -11.00 9.91 -3.38
N ASN A 378 -11.87 10.54 -4.17
CA ASN A 378 -13.25 10.11 -4.36
C ASN A 378 -13.62 10.27 -5.84
N PRO A 379 -13.12 9.37 -6.72
CA PRO A 379 -13.34 9.48 -8.15
C PRO A 379 -14.80 9.18 -8.49
N THR A 380 -15.36 10.04 -9.32
CA THR A 380 -16.73 9.90 -9.85
C THR A 380 -16.74 9.80 -11.36
N SER A 381 -15.66 10.19 -12.03
CA SER A 381 -15.47 10.10 -13.47
C SER A 381 -14.01 9.96 -13.85
N GLY A 382 -13.75 9.50 -15.05
CA GLY A 382 -12.41 9.33 -15.58
C GLY A 382 -11.84 7.92 -15.41
N SER A 383 -10.56 7.76 -15.61
CA SER A 383 -9.91 6.45 -15.61
C SER A 383 -8.50 6.48 -15.06
N ILE A 384 -8.02 5.32 -14.66
CA ILE A 384 -6.61 5.08 -14.34
C ILE A 384 -6.14 3.83 -15.09
N LEU A 385 -4.98 3.95 -15.75
CA LEU A 385 -4.31 2.84 -16.44
C LEU A 385 -2.93 2.66 -15.84
N SER A 386 -2.64 1.46 -15.36
CA SER A 386 -1.35 1.06 -14.82
C SER A 386 -0.78 -0.10 -15.62
N LEU A 387 0.45 0.03 -16.05
CA LEU A 387 1.21 -0.99 -16.76
C LEU A 387 2.54 -1.22 -16.05
N SER A 388 2.97 -2.46 -15.91
CA SER A 388 4.29 -2.74 -15.37
C SER A 388 4.91 -4.00 -15.96
N THR A 389 6.24 -3.99 -15.96
CA THR A 389 7.07 -5.15 -16.25
C THR A 389 8.14 -5.30 -15.17
N GLU A 390 8.47 -6.53 -14.82
CA GLU A 390 9.51 -6.85 -13.86
C GLU A 390 10.34 -8.02 -14.37
N GLN A 391 11.61 -7.74 -14.64
CA GLN A 391 12.57 -8.70 -15.15
C GLN A 391 13.46 -9.20 -14.02
N SER A 392 13.50 -10.50 -13.77
CA SER A 392 14.45 -11.10 -12.84
C SER A 392 15.83 -11.26 -13.47
N ILE A 393 16.83 -11.18 -12.60
CA ILE A 393 18.25 -11.40 -12.94
C ILE A 393 18.67 -12.70 -12.25
N PRO A 394 19.28 -13.66 -12.95
CA PRO A 394 19.63 -14.98 -12.40
C PRO A 394 20.80 -14.89 -11.42
N LEU A 395 20.53 -14.35 -10.25
CA LEU A 395 21.47 -14.23 -9.14
C LEU A 395 20.91 -14.93 -7.91
N GLY A 396 21.77 -15.51 -7.10
CA GLY A 396 21.39 -16.15 -5.84
C GLY A 396 20.77 -17.53 -6.02
N ARG A 397 19.99 -17.96 -5.02
CA ARG A 397 19.38 -19.30 -4.98
C ARG A 397 18.22 -19.39 -5.97
N GLY A 398 18.20 -20.41 -6.80
CA GLY A 398 17.20 -20.64 -7.83
C GLY A 398 17.63 -20.16 -9.22
N ASN A 399 18.53 -19.17 -9.36
CA ASN A 399 18.93 -18.59 -10.66
C ASN A 399 17.73 -18.28 -11.57
N ILE A 400 16.71 -17.65 -11.00
CA ILE A 400 15.39 -17.46 -11.59
C ILE A 400 15.47 -16.47 -12.76
N VAL A 401 15.00 -16.90 -13.94
CA VAL A 401 14.90 -16.06 -15.14
C VAL A 401 13.45 -15.92 -15.53
N SER A 402 12.85 -14.79 -15.22
CA SER A 402 11.44 -14.53 -15.52
C SER A 402 11.19 -13.07 -15.87
N ASN A 403 10.13 -12.85 -16.62
CA ASN A 403 9.55 -11.52 -16.82
C ASN A 403 8.09 -11.56 -16.41
N ARG A 404 7.70 -10.69 -15.49
CA ARG A 404 6.33 -10.50 -15.02
C ARG A 404 5.72 -9.28 -15.71
N LEU A 405 4.57 -9.44 -16.33
CA LEU A 405 3.82 -8.39 -16.99
C LEU A 405 2.49 -8.21 -16.27
N LEU A 406 2.13 -6.96 -15.98
CA LEU A 406 0.88 -6.60 -15.32
C LEU A 406 0.20 -5.43 -16.04
N ALA A 407 -1.12 -5.49 -16.13
CA ALA A 407 -1.96 -4.39 -16.58
C ALA A 407 -3.17 -4.26 -15.66
N ASN A 408 -3.51 -3.01 -15.31
CA ASN A 408 -4.72 -2.69 -14.54
C ASN A 408 -5.38 -1.46 -15.13
N TYR A 409 -6.69 -1.55 -15.42
CA TYR A 409 -7.51 -0.46 -15.93
C TYR A 409 -8.74 -0.29 -15.06
N ILE A 410 -8.93 0.91 -14.53
CA ILE A 410 -10.10 1.29 -13.75
C ILE A 410 -10.82 2.42 -14.48
N GLN A 411 -12.15 2.32 -14.60
CA GLN A 411 -13.01 3.31 -15.24
C GLN A 411 -14.16 3.68 -14.29
N TYR A 412 -14.41 4.98 -14.16
CA TYR A 412 -15.54 5.54 -13.45
C TYR A 412 -16.45 6.26 -14.43
N VAL A 413 -17.74 5.93 -14.41
CA VAL A 413 -18.76 6.48 -15.32
C VAL A 413 -19.90 7.01 -14.48
N PRO A 414 -20.10 8.34 -14.41
CA PRO A 414 -21.28 8.89 -13.75
C PRO A 414 -22.52 8.50 -14.55
N ILE A 415 -23.57 8.09 -13.86
CA ILE A 415 -24.86 7.71 -14.46
C ILE A 415 -25.98 8.29 -13.61
N THR A 416 -27.19 8.30 -14.18
CA THR A 416 -28.44 8.70 -13.49
C THR A 416 -29.50 7.68 -13.84
N LEU A 417 -29.47 6.52 -13.18
CA LEU A 417 -30.42 5.43 -13.40
C LEU A 417 -31.62 5.53 -12.46
N LEU A 418 -31.39 5.82 -11.20
CA LEU A 418 -32.42 5.95 -10.17
C LEU A 418 -32.95 7.39 -10.04
N GLY A 419 -32.30 8.36 -10.69
CA GLY A 419 -32.67 9.76 -10.59
C GLY A 419 -32.49 10.38 -9.20
N ILE A 420 -31.73 9.71 -8.32
CA ILE A 420 -31.44 10.18 -6.97
C ILE A 420 -30.20 11.07 -7.04
N SER A 421 -30.43 12.34 -7.37
CA SER A 421 -29.36 13.31 -7.68
C SER A 421 -28.78 14.05 -6.46
N GLU A 422 -29.15 13.74 -5.23
CA GLU A 422 -29.00 14.70 -4.13
C GLU A 422 -27.73 14.58 -3.25
N SER A 423 -26.82 13.66 -3.54
CA SER A 423 -25.58 13.58 -2.75
C SER A 423 -24.35 13.78 -3.61
N GLU A 424 -23.80 15.00 -3.62
CA GLU A 424 -22.47 15.26 -4.26
C GLU A 424 -21.35 14.37 -3.71
N ALA A 425 -21.56 13.81 -2.54
CA ALA A 425 -20.56 13.07 -1.79
C ALA A 425 -20.55 11.56 -2.07
N LEU A 426 -21.70 10.99 -2.47
CA LEU A 426 -21.86 9.59 -2.85
C LEU A 426 -22.73 9.54 -4.12
N PRO A 427 -22.20 10.01 -5.27
CA PRO A 427 -22.97 10.11 -6.51
C PRO A 427 -23.29 8.74 -7.09
N GLU A 428 -24.31 8.71 -7.93
CA GLU A 428 -24.69 7.53 -8.70
C GLU A 428 -23.69 7.29 -9.83
N MET A 429 -23.11 6.08 -9.91
CA MET A 429 -22.04 5.79 -10.86
C MET A 429 -21.83 4.29 -11.09
N LEU A 430 -21.25 3.95 -12.23
CA LEU A 430 -20.62 2.66 -12.49
C LEU A 430 -19.11 2.76 -12.31
N ALA A 431 -18.53 1.77 -11.67
CA ALA A 431 -17.09 1.62 -11.53
C ALA A 431 -16.67 0.23 -12.04
N PHE A 432 -15.67 0.19 -12.91
CA PHE A 432 -15.13 -1.04 -13.49
C PHE A 432 -13.66 -1.15 -13.17
N ASN A 433 -13.20 -2.36 -12.89
CA ASN A 433 -11.80 -2.68 -12.72
C ASN A 433 -11.47 -3.94 -13.53
N LEU A 434 -10.52 -3.82 -14.45
CA LEU A 434 -10.00 -4.91 -15.28
C LEU A 434 -8.52 -5.08 -14.98
N GLN A 435 -8.12 -6.29 -14.63
CA GLN A 435 -6.73 -6.63 -14.36
C GLN A 435 -6.30 -7.86 -15.13
N GLY A 436 -5.05 -7.90 -15.50
CA GLY A 436 -4.46 -9.08 -16.11
C GLY A 436 -2.95 -9.09 -15.90
N GLY A 437 -2.39 -10.28 -15.87
CA GLY A 437 -0.97 -10.45 -15.74
C GLY A 437 -0.50 -11.83 -16.16
N THR A 438 0.79 -11.91 -16.49
CA THR A 438 1.45 -13.17 -16.84
C THR A 438 2.92 -13.16 -16.43
N VAL A 439 3.46 -14.32 -16.12
CA VAL A 439 4.90 -14.54 -15.91
C VAL A 439 5.44 -15.42 -17.02
N ILE A 440 6.42 -14.89 -17.74
CA ILE A 440 7.16 -15.58 -18.81
C ILE A 440 8.47 -16.10 -18.21
N GLY A 441 8.83 -17.36 -18.49
CA GLY A 441 10.04 -17.98 -17.93
C GLY A 441 9.80 -18.71 -16.62
N ASP A 442 10.77 -18.68 -15.72
CA ASP A 442 10.72 -19.37 -14.44
C ASP A 442 9.71 -18.73 -13.50
N LEU A 443 8.96 -19.54 -12.79
CA LEU A 443 7.99 -19.06 -11.81
C LEU A 443 8.19 -19.77 -10.47
N PRO A 444 8.78 -19.08 -9.46
CA PRO A 444 8.73 -19.57 -8.09
C PRO A 444 7.26 -19.75 -7.65
N PRO A 445 6.91 -20.86 -7.00
CA PRO A 445 5.53 -21.11 -6.58
C PRO A 445 4.94 -19.95 -5.77
N THR A 446 5.73 -19.38 -4.86
CA THR A 446 5.35 -18.25 -4.00
C THR A 446 5.09 -16.93 -4.76
N GLU A 447 5.46 -16.89 -6.05
CA GLU A 447 5.24 -15.75 -6.95
C GLU A 447 4.08 -15.97 -7.94
N ALA A 448 3.35 -17.07 -7.83
CA ALA A 448 2.13 -17.31 -8.62
C ALA A 448 1.05 -16.26 -8.30
N PHE A 449 0.23 -15.94 -9.29
CA PHE A 449 -0.90 -15.04 -9.09
C PHE A 449 -1.98 -15.72 -8.26
N ARG A 450 -2.44 -15.06 -7.21
CA ARG A 450 -3.45 -15.56 -6.29
C ARG A 450 -4.80 -14.95 -6.61
N LEU A 451 -5.81 -15.78 -6.72
CA LEU A 451 -7.18 -15.37 -7.02
C LEU A 451 -8.12 -15.77 -5.90
N GLY A 452 -9.07 -14.93 -5.59
CA GLY A 452 -9.98 -15.02 -4.46
C GLY A 452 -9.71 -13.94 -3.41
N GLY A 453 -10.67 -13.71 -2.52
CA GLY A 453 -10.58 -12.78 -1.41
C GLY A 453 -11.02 -11.36 -1.72
N ARG A 454 -10.98 -10.53 -0.69
CA ARG A 454 -11.53 -9.16 -0.67
C ARG A 454 -11.04 -8.22 -1.77
N ASN A 455 -9.83 -8.45 -2.27
CA ASN A 455 -9.20 -7.61 -3.30
C ASN A 455 -9.26 -8.25 -4.70
N SER A 456 -9.76 -9.46 -4.82
CA SER A 456 -9.92 -10.21 -6.07
C SER A 456 -11.39 -10.51 -6.32
N VAL A 457 -11.93 -11.63 -5.87
CA VAL A 457 -13.34 -12.00 -5.99
C VAL A 457 -13.94 -12.11 -4.59
N ARG A 458 -14.87 -11.22 -4.26
CA ARG A 458 -15.59 -11.25 -2.97
C ARG A 458 -16.53 -12.46 -2.94
N GLY A 459 -16.59 -13.14 -1.81
CA GLY A 459 -17.31 -14.42 -1.66
C GLY A 459 -16.39 -15.62 -1.55
N TYR A 460 -15.06 -15.40 -1.68
CA TYR A 460 -14.02 -16.40 -1.51
C TYR A 460 -12.98 -15.97 -0.49
N ASP A 461 -12.26 -16.89 0.10
CA ASP A 461 -11.06 -16.60 0.86
C ASP A 461 -9.88 -16.31 -0.07
N SER A 462 -8.79 -15.73 0.49
CA SER A 462 -7.67 -15.31 -0.32
C SER A 462 -6.90 -16.51 -0.87
N GLY A 463 -6.83 -16.61 -2.20
CA GLY A 463 -6.11 -17.68 -2.90
C GLY A 463 -6.94 -18.92 -3.22
N ASP A 464 -8.22 -19.00 -2.85
CA ASP A 464 -9.02 -20.21 -3.00
C ASP A 464 -9.55 -20.44 -4.42
N ILE A 465 -9.60 -19.42 -5.25
CA ILE A 465 -10.00 -19.59 -6.65
C ILE A 465 -8.88 -20.21 -7.48
N GLY A 466 -7.65 -19.71 -7.31
CA GLY A 466 -6.57 -20.15 -8.17
C GLY A 466 -5.20 -19.61 -7.78
N SER A 467 -4.18 -20.30 -8.29
CA SER A 467 -2.78 -19.94 -8.13
C SER A 467 -2.05 -20.19 -9.45
N GLY A 468 -2.13 -19.25 -10.40
CA GLY A 468 -1.68 -19.44 -11.76
C GLY A 468 -0.44 -18.63 -12.17
N ARG A 469 0.08 -18.98 -13.33
CA ARG A 469 1.14 -18.24 -14.04
C ARG A 469 0.58 -16.98 -14.72
N SER A 470 -0.67 -17.03 -15.12
CA SER A 470 -1.40 -15.93 -15.76
C SER A 470 -2.74 -15.75 -15.07
N TYR A 471 -3.30 -14.57 -15.15
CA TYR A 471 -4.64 -14.33 -14.64
C TYR A 471 -5.36 -13.23 -15.40
N PHE A 472 -6.67 -13.27 -15.29
CA PHE A 472 -7.58 -12.18 -15.65
C PHE A 472 -8.58 -11.96 -14.51
N LEU A 473 -8.85 -10.70 -14.20
CA LEU A 473 -9.82 -10.29 -13.19
C LEU A 473 -10.67 -9.15 -13.77
N ALA A 474 -11.98 -9.22 -13.56
CA ALA A 474 -12.93 -8.18 -13.87
C ALA A 474 -13.85 -7.93 -12.67
N SER A 475 -14.04 -6.67 -12.32
CA SER A 475 -15.00 -6.25 -11.30
C SER A 475 -15.86 -5.13 -11.82
N GLY A 476 -17.18 -5.20 -11.57
CA GLY A 476 -18.14 -4.16 -11.85
C GLY A 476 -18.90 -3.79 -10.57
N GLU A 477 -19.00 -2.51 -10.30
CA GLU A 477 -19.78 -1.98 -9.17
C GLU A 477 -20.78 -0.92 -9.68
N TYR A 478 -22.02 -1.07 -9.29
CA TYR A 478 -23.02 0.00 -9.35
C TYR A 478 -23.11 0.61 -7.97
N ARG A 479 -22.71 1.86 -7.85
CA ARG A 479 -22.71 2.65 -6.62
C ARG A 479 -23.83 3.67 -6.69
N PHE A 480 -24.62 3.80 -5.63
CA PHE A 480 -25.78 4.70 -5.61
C PHE A 480 -26.00 5.28 -4.21
N PRO A 481 -26.52 6.50 -4.08
CA PRO A 481 -26.89 7.09 -2.80
C PRO A 481 -28.14 6.40 -2.22
N VAL A 482 -28.14 6.12 -0.91
CA VAL A 482 -29.31 5.66 -0.15
C VAL A 482 -29.79 6.76 0.79
N GLY A 483 -28.88 7.63 1.21
CA GLY A 483 -29.13 8.79 2.06
C GLY A 483 -27.95 9.76 1.97
N ARG A 484 -27.99 10.81 2.78
CA ARG A 484 -26.98 11.87 2.75
C ARG A 484 -25.54 11.34 2.92
N ASP A 485 -25.34 10.44 3.88
CA ASP A 485 -24.04 9.91 4.26
C ASP A 485 -23.95 8.38 4.08
N VAL A 486 -24.96 7.77 3.45
CA VAL A 486 -25.08 6.34 3.24
C VAL A 486 -25.27 6.05 1.77
N GLY A 487 -24.41 5.20 1.21
CA GLY A 487 -24.51 4.68 -0.16
C GLY A 487 -24.65 3.17 -0.19
N GLY A 488 -25.29 2.68 -1.24
CA GLY A 488 -25.38 1.27 -1.60
C GLY A 488 -24.43 0.91 -2.73
N VAL A 489 -24.03 -0.35 -2.77
CA VAL A 489 -23.24 -0.92 -3.87
C VAL A 489 -23.83 -2.28 -4.25
N ILE A 490 -23.99 -2.53 -5.53
CA ILE A 490 -24.24 -3.85 -6.09
C ILE A 490 -22.99 -4.20 -6.89
N PHE A 491 -22.46 -5.41 -6.77
CA PHE A 491 -21.24 -5.77 -7.46
C PHE A 491 -21.27 -7.17 -8.04
N VAL A 492 -20.44 -7.34 -9.06
CA VAL A 492 -20.04 -8.62 -9.64
C VAL A 492 -18.54 -8.64 -9.82
N ASP A 493 -17.90 -9.71 -9.37
CA ASP A 493 -16.47 -9.97 -9.51
C ASP A 493 -16.28 -11.29 -10.26
N PHE A 494 -15.28 -11.33 -11.12
CA PHE A 494 -14.85 -12.51 -11.88
C PHE A 494 -13.34 -12.61 -11.86
N ALA A 495 -12.78 -13.79 -11.66
CA ALA A 495 -11.37 -14.03 -11.89
C ALA A 495 -11.12 -15.44 -12.44
N SER A 496 -10.06 -15.56 -13.24
CA SER A 496 -9.58 -16.84 -13.77
C SER A 496 -8.05 -16.85 -13.84
N ASP A 497 -7.44 -17.97 -13.50
CA ASP A 497 -6.02 -18.24 -13.71
C ASP A 497 -5.72 -18.71 -15.16
N LEU A 498 -6.71 -18.65 -16.03
CA LEU A 498 -6.67 -19.03 -17.45
C LEU A 498 -6.18 -20.47 -17.67
N GLY A 499 -6.45 -21.37 -16.72
CA GLY A 499 -6.01 -22.78 -16.75
C GLY A 499 -4.49 -22.96 -16.56
N THR A 500 -3.80 -21.96 -16.00
CA THR A 500 -2.34 -22.02 -15.85
C THR A 500 -1.88 -22.48 -14.47
N GLY A 501 -2.77 -22.83 -13.57
CA GLY A 501 -2.46 -23.27 -12.21
C GLY A 501 -1.58 -24.51 -12.17
N ASP A 502 -1.85 -25.50 -13.02
CA ASP A 502 -1.08 -26.75 -13.08
C ASP A 502 0.34 -26.57 -13.69
N SER A 503 0.59 -25.47 -14.37
CA SER A 503 1.92 -25.12 -14.88
C SER A 503 2.86 -24.53 -13.82
N VAL A 504 2.35 -24.29 -12.60
CA VAL A 504 3.14 -23.75 -11.49
C VAL A 504 3.82 -24.89 -10.74
N LEU A 505 5.12 -24.74 -10.50
CA LEU A 505 5.90 -25.68 -9.70
C LEU A 505 5.27 -25.82 -8.31
N GLY A 506 5.28 -27.04 -7.74
CA GLY A 506 4.65 -27.30 -6.43
C GLY A 506 3.14 -27.52 -6.51
N LYS A 507 2.56 -27.43 -7.71
CA LYS A 507 1.14 -27.69 -7.98
C LYS A 507 0.19 -27.00 -6.96
N PRO A 508 0.24 -25.68 -6.84
CA PRO A 508 -0.56 -24.96 -5.84
C PRO A 508 -2.04 -24.81 -6.24
N ALA A 509 -2.47 -25.38 -7.36
CA ALA A 509 -3.83 -25.30 -7.87
C ALA A 509 -4.58 -26.63 -7.74
N SER A 510 -4.45 -27.53 -8.70
CA SER A 510 -5.30 -28.74 -8.80
C SER A 510 -5.20 -29.70 -7.62
N VAL A 511 -4.00 -29.89 -7.04
CA VAL A 511 -3.84 -30.74 -5.85
C VAL A 511 -4.36 -30.09 -4.56
N ARG A 512 -4.77 -28.82 -4.62
CA ARG A 512 -5.32 -28.04 -3.51
C ARG A 512 -6.76 -27.60 -3.77
N ASP A 513 -7.44 -28.33 -4.60
CA ASP A 513 -8.88 -28.21 -4.95
C ASP A 513 -9.32 -26.80 -5.38
N LYS A 514 -8.39 -26.03 -6.00
CA LYS A 514 -8.70 -24.70 -6.52
C LYS A 514 -9.35 -24.78 -7.90
N PRO A 515 -10.53 -24.16 -8.10
CA PRO A 515 -11.28 -24.30 -9.36
C PRO A 515 -10.62 -23.57 -10.55
N GLY A 516 -9.66 -22.68 -10.33
CA GLY A 516 -8.98 -21.88 -11.35
C GLY A 516 -9.80 -20.71 -11.89
N THR A 517 -11.13 -20.73 -11.69
CA THR A 517 -12.06 -19.67 -12.12
C THR A 517 -13.16 -19.52 -11.09
N GLY A 518 -13.59 -18.30 -10.81
CA GLY A 518 -14.65 -18.05 -9.84
C GLY A 518 -15.39 -16.73 -10.11
N VAL A 519 -16.66 -16.72 -9.70
CA VAL A 519 -17.56 -15.56 -9.77
C VAL A 519 -18.07 -15.25 -8.38
N GLY A 520 -18.06 -13.97 -8.01
CA GLY A 520 -18.65 -13.48 -6.78
C GLY A 520 -19.64 -12.36 -7.07
N VAL A 521 -20.79 -12.41 -6.43
CA VAL A 521 -21.81 -11.35 -6.52
C VAL A 521 -22.18 -10.90 -5.12
N GLY A 522 -22.65 -9.67 -5.00
CA GLY A 522 -23.05 -9.23 -3.68
C GLY A 522 -23.51 -7.78 -3.59
N LEU A 523 -23.72 -7.40 -2.34
CA LEU A 523 -24.19 -6.08 -1.96
C LEU A 523 -23.22 -5.45 -0.98
N GLY A 524 -23.15 -4.13 -0.98
CA GLY A 524 -22.32 -3.40 -0.03
C GLY A 524 -22.97 -2.12 0.45
N VAL A 525 -22.55 -1.68 1.63
CA VAL A 525 -22.93 -0.40 2.22
C VAL A 525 -21.68 0.46 2.38
N ARG A 526 -21.84 1.75 2.12
CA ARG A 526 -20.82 2.79 2.27
C ARG A 526 -21.35 3.82 3.25
N VAL A 527 -20.62 4.09 4.31
CA VAL A 527 -21.00 5.08 5.31
C VAL A 527 -19.90 6.11 5.40
N ARG A 528 -20.23 7.37 5.12
CA ARG A 528 -19.32 8.49 5.40
C ARG A 528 -19.28 8.74 6.89
N SER A 529 -18.08 8.75 7.43
CA SER A 529 -17.86 9.02 8.84
C SER A 529 -16.76 10.06 9.02
N PRO A 530 -16.63 10.67 10.19
CA PRO A 530 -15.51 11.57 10.49
C PRO A 530 -14.12 10.93 10.31
N VAL A 531 -14.05 9.60 10.35
CA VAL A 531 -12.82 8.82 10.15
C VAL A 531 -12.63 8.35 8.70
N GLY A 532 -13.44 8.85 7.76
CA GLY A 532 -13.41 8.47 6.35
C GLY A 532 -14.58 7.58 5.93
N LEU A 533 -14.49 7.02 4.75
CA LEU A 533 -15.52 6.14 4.20
C LEU A 533 -15.39 4.74 4.79
N LEU A 534 -16.40 4.28 5.49
CA LEU A 534 -16.52 2.89 5.95
C LEU A 534 -17.22 2.05 4.89
N ARG A 535 -16.70 0.86 4.65
CA ARG A 535 -17.20 -0.11 3.68
C ARG A 535 -17.52 -1.42 4.37
N LEU A 536 -18.72 -1.94 4.10
CA LEU A 536 -19.12 -3.32 4.41
C LEU A 536 -19.67 -3.94 3.13
N ASP A 537 -19.07 -5.02 2.66
CA ASP A 537 -19.54 -5.81 1.54
C ASP A 537 -19.92 -7.22 2.02
N VAL A 538 -20.98 -7.78 1.46
CA VAL A 538 -21.38 -9.17 1.60
C VAL A 538 -21.31 -9.78 0.21
N GLY A 539 -20.41 -10.74 0.03
CA GLY A 539 -20.20 -11.44 -1.23
C GLY A 539 -20.57 -12.92 -1.11
N ILE A 540 -21.14 -13.44 -2.18
CA ILE A 540 -21.46 -14.86 -2.33
C ILE A 540 -20.69 -15.36 -3.54
N GLY A 541 -19.85 -16.37 -3.32
CA GLY A 541 -19.15 -17.09 -4.38
C GLY A 541 -20.05 -18.07 -5.09
N ASP A 542 -19.65 -18.58 -6.25
CA ASP A 542 -20.36 -19.66 -6.99
C ASP A 542 -20.33 -20.99 -6.21
N SER A 543 -19.43 -21.16 -5.24
CA SER A 543 -19.47 -22.23 -4.25
C SER A 543 -20.66 -22.14 -3.27
N GLY A 544 -21.37 -21.00 -3.22
CA GLY A 544 -22.44 -20.72 -2.27
C GLY A 544 -21.97 -20.18 -0.92
N GLU A 545 -20.67 -20.01 -0.71
CA GLU A 545 -20.13 -19.43 0.51
C GLU A 545 -20.39 -17.92 0.59
N ILE A 546 -20.72 -17.46 1.80
CA ILE A 546 -20.95 -16.05 2.09
C ILE A 546 -19.77 -15.49 2.88
N LYS A 547 -19.15 -14.44 2.36
CA LYS A 547 -18.04 -13.75 3.02
C LYS A 547 -18.37 -12.27 3.27
N PHE A 548 -17.95 -11.79 4.43
CA PHE A 548 -18.08 -10.38 4.83
C PHE A 548 -16.74 -9.67 4.67
N VAL A 549 -16.76 -8.50 4.05
CA VAL A 549 -15.56 -7.69 3.81
C VAL A 549 -15.74 -6.33 4.43
N LEU A 550 -14.93 -6.00 5.43
CA LEU A 550 -14.85 -4.68 6.04
C LEU A 550 -13.68 -3.88 5.46
N GLY A 551 -13.83 -2.58 5.33
CA GLY A 551 -12.78 -1.69 4.84
C GLY A 551 -13.08 -0.21 5.14
N THR A 552 -12.07 0.63 4.98
CA THR A 552 -12.14 2.08 5.28
C THR A 552 -12.06 2.96 4.04
N LYS A 553 -12.12 2.41 2.82
CA LYS A 553 -12.07 3.14 1.54
C LYS A 553 -12.96 2.44 0.51
N GLN A 554 -13.19 3.07 -0.64
CA GLN A 554 -13.67 2.33 -1.81
C GLN A 554 -12.67 1.24 -2.18
N ARG A 555 -13.14 0.21 -2.88
CA ARG A 555 -12.27 -0.90 -3.26
C ARG A 555 -11.26 -0.48 -4.36
N PHE A 556 -11.70 0.34 -5.28
CA PHE A 556 -10.92 0.93 -6.35
C PHE A 556 -11.52 2.28 -6.78
#